data_9bdac42f7359738a562bdf7ac421008e
#
_entry.id   9bdac42f7359738a562bdf7ac421008e
#
_cell.length_a   1.000
_cell.length_b   1.000
_cell.length_c   1.000
_cell.angle_alpha   90.00
_cell.angle_beta   90.00
_cell.angle_gamma   90.00
#
_symmetry.space_group_name_H-M   'P 1'
#
loop_
_entity.id
_entity.type
_entity.pdbx_description
1 polymer ?
#
loop_
_entity_poly.entity_id
_entity_poly.type
_entity_poly.pdbx_seq_one_letter_code
_entity_poly.pdbx_strand_id
1 'polypeptide(L)'
;NAPRPSKIVKLSLEKMGMNKEIRENVYSSGEAALSYLKKNLLNKNFYHLGPPKDFDLFLDFKENKTSSIEESSYLLCTGLFEKQSEDLNYYKELLKESINKKMICTNPDLLVDKGDKRELCAGSVALIFEKMGGKVLYFGKPFPEVYNQAINNEGKKVLSIGDNLNTDIKGANLLNYDSLIISNGVHKDEIKKEGIDVVSKKYETV
;
A
#
# COMPACT_ATOMS: atom_id res chain seq x y z
N ASN A 1 3.89 -3.95 1.41
CA ASN A 1 2.65 -3.13 1.36
C ASN A 1 1.40 -4.01 1.58
N ALA A 2 1.28 -4.63 2.76
CA ALA A 2 0.13 -5.47 3.10
C ALA A 2 -0.97 -4.61 3.77
N PRO A 3 -2.18 -4.48 3.19
CA PRO A 3 -3.29 -3.73 3.78
C PRO A 3 -3.97 -4.50 4.93
N ARG A 4 -3.18 -5.22 5.73
CA ARG A 4 -3.65 -6.12 6.80
C ARG A 4 -2.94 -5.84 8.11
N PRO A 5 -3.54 -6.24 9.26
CA PRO A 5 -2.88 -6.15 10.55
C PRO A 5 -1.54 -6.89 10.56
N SER A 6 -0.52 -6.31 11.19
CA SER A 6 0.78 -6.97 11.38
C SER A 6 0.64 -8.36 12.00
N LYS A 7 -0.32 -8.56 12.91
CA LYS A 7 -0.63 -9.87 13.50
C LYS A 7 -0.99 -10.92 12.45
N ILE A 8 -1.83 -10.57 11.46
CA ILE A 8 -2.24 -11.51 10.40
C ILE A 8 -1.07 -11.80 9.46
N VAL A 9 -0.25 -10.79 9.15
CA VAL A 9 0.96 -10.97 8.34
C VAL A 9 1.94 -11.92 9.04
N LYS A 10 2.18 -11.74 10.35
CA LYS A 10 3.03 -12.63 11.17
C LYS A 10 2.56 -14.09 11.13
N LEU A 11 1.25 -14.33 11.25
CA LEU A 11 0.68 -15.68 11.16
C LEU A 11 0.87 -16.30 9.76
N SER A 12 0.80 -15.50 8.71
CA SER A 12 1.05 -15.97 7.33
C SER A 12 2.52 -16.34 7.13
N LEU A 13 3.44 -15.51 7.63
CA LEU A 13 4.88 -15.78 7.58
C LEU A 13 5.27 -17.01 8.41
N GLU A 14 4.60 -17.25 9.54
CA GLU A 14 4.77 -18.46 10.35
C GLU A 14 4.40 -19.73 9.58
N LYS A 15 3.25 -19.71 8.88
CA LYS A 15 2.83 -20.82 8.01
C LYS A 15 3.81 -21.09 6.86
N MET A 16 4.55 -20.06 6.43
CA MET A 16 5.62 -20.17 5.43
C MET A 16 6.96 -20.64 6.03
N GLY A 17 7.02 -20.92 7.35
CA GLY A 17 8.23 -21.38 8.02
C GLY A 17 9.22 -20.28 8.42
N MET A 18 8.83 -19.00 8.39
CA MET A 18 9.72 -17.91 8.79
C MET A 18 10.04 -17.95 10.28
N ASN A 19 11.32 -17.75 10.63
CA ASN A 19 11.79 -17.71 12.01
C ASN A 19 11.04 -16.64 12.83
N LYS A 20 10.72 -16.98 14.09
CA LYS A 20 9.99 -16.11 15.02
C LYS A 20 10.68 -14.75 15.22
N GLU A 21 11.98 -14.73 15.41
CA GLU A 21 12.75 -13.50 15.65
C GLU A 21 12.65 -12.50 14.49
N ILE A 22 12.57 -13.02 13.25
CA ILE A 22 12.43 -12.20 12.04
C ILE A 22 10.98 -11.70 11.92
N ARG A 23 9.99 -12.60 12.06
CA ARG A 23 8.58 -12.26 11.85
C ARG A 23 7.99 -11.35 12.93
N GLU A 24 8.60 -11.26 14.13
CA GLU A 24 8.16 -10.31 15.14
C GLU A 24 8.38 -8.84 14.74
N ASN A 25 9.31 -8.56 13.84
CA ASN A 25 9.62 -7.23 13.33
C ASN A 25 8.83 -6.87 12.05
N VAL A 26 7.57 -7.29 11.97
CA VAL A 26 6.70 -6.98 10.81
C VAL A 26 5.98 -5.67 11.01
N TYR A 27 6.15 -4.78 10.05
CA TYR A 27 5.44 -3.51 9.92
C TYR A 27 4.66 -3.52 8.60
N SER A 28 3.35 -3.30 8.65
CA SER A 28 2.49 -3.32 7.47
C SER A 28 1.94 -1.94 7.14
N SER A 29 1.67 -1.70 5.87
CA SER A 29 1.04 -0.44 5.42
C SER A 29 -0.37 -0.25 6.00
N GLY A 30 -1.11 -1.35 6.19
CA GLY A 30 -2.41 -1.33 6.87
C GLY A 30 -2.31 -0.87 8.32
N GLU A 31 -1.31 -1.34 9.07
CA GLU A 31 -1.07 -0.90 10.46
C GLU A 31 -0.69 0.59 10.53
N ALA A 32 0.12 1.08 9.57
CA ALA A 32 0.46 2.49 9.46
C ALA A 32 -0.80 3.35 9.22
N ALA A 33 -1.66 2.91 8.31
CA ALA A 33 -2.95 3.57 8.06
C ALA A 33 -3.86 3.56 9.29
N LEU A 34 -3.97 2.41 9.98
CA LEU A 34 -4.77 2.30 11.20
C LEU A 34 -4.31 3.27 12.28
N SER A 35 -3.00 3.38 12.50
CA SER A 35 -2.42 4.32 13.46
C SER A 35 -2.76 5.77 13.13
N TYR A 36 -2.70 6.13 11.85
CA TYR A 36 -3.11 7.46 11.38
C TYR A 36 -4.60 7.71 11.60
N LEU A 37 -5.47 6.74 11.28
CA LEU A 37 -6.92 6.87 11.46
C LEU A 37 -7.27 7.08 12.93
N LYS A 38 -6.69 6.29 13.84
CA LYS A 38 -6.88 6.41 15.29
C LYS A 38 -6.51 7.80 15.80
N LYS A 39 -5.42 8.37 15.27
CA LYS A 39 -4.91 9.68 15.71
C LYS A 39 -5.71 10.85 15.13
N ASN A 40 -6.17 10.77 13.87
CA ASN A 40 -6.63 11.92 13.11
C ASN A 40 -8.11 11.88 12.69
N LEU A 41 -8.72 10.70 12.62
CA LEU A 41 -10.03 10.49 12.00
C LEU A 41 -10.96 9.59 12.83
N LEU A 42 -10.72 9.42 14.14
CA LEU A 42 -11.38 8.46 15.02
C LEU A 42 -12.92 8.49 14.95
N ASN A 43 -13.54 9.67 14.84
CA ASN A 43 -14.99 9.84 14.84
C ASN A 43 -15.52 10.35 13.49
N LYS A 44 -14.81 10.11 12.40
CA LYS A 44 -15.21 10.52 11.06
C LYS A 44 -15.78 9.34 10.29
N ASN A 45 -16.92 9.56 9.65
CA ASN A 45 -17.55 8.57 8.79
C ASN A 45 -16.73 8.34 7.52
N PHE A 46 -16.68 7.11 7.03
CA PHE A 46 -15.95 6.75 5.84
C PHE A 46 -16.67 5.72 4.97
N TYR A 47 -16.39 5.78 3.67
CA TYR A 47 -16.79 4.75 2.73
C TYR A 47 -15.61 3.82 2.44
N HIS A 48 -15.81 2.51 2.57
CA HIS A 48 -14.77 1.50 2.34
C HIS A 48 -14.75 1.03 0.90
N LEU A 49 -13.61 1.26 0.22
CA LEU A 49 -13.27 0.73 -1.09
C LEU A 49 -12.33 -0.46 -0.92
N GLY A 50 -12.80 -1.65 -1.24
CA GLY A 50 -12.02 -2.88 -1.12
C GLY A 50 -12.86 -4.11 -0.79
N PRO A 51 -12.25 -5.29 -0.81
CA PRO A 51 -12.92 -6.53 -0.48
C PRO A 51 -13.27 -6.57 1.03
N PRO A 52 -14.38 -7.22 1.42
CA PRO A 52 -14.80 -7.29 2.83
C PRO A 52 -13.72 -7.82 3.77
N LYS A 53 -12.92 -8.79 3.32
CA LYS A 53 -11.83 -9.41 4.10
C LYS A 53 -10.73 -8.44 4.52
N ASP A 54 -10.52 -7.35 3.79
CA ASP A 54 -9.49 -6.36 4.11
C ASP A 54 -9.97 -5.37 5.17
N PHE A 55 -11.26 -5.40 5.51
CA PHE A 55 -11.83 -4.55 6.55
C PHE A 55 -11.52 -5.02 7.98
N ASP A 56 -11.04 -6.24 8.17
CA ASP A 56 -10.72 -6.80 9.49
C ASP A 56 -9.80 -5.91 10.33
N LEU A 57 -8.85 -5.20 9.69
CA LEU A 57 -7.96 -4.23 10.36
C LEU A 57 -8.72 -3.05 10.98
N PHE A 58 -9.86 -2.70 10.42
CA PHE A 58 -10.63 -1.49 10.74
C PHE A 58 -11.91 -1.78 11.54
N LEU A 59 -12.04 -2.97 12.14
CA LEU A 59 -13.24 -3.38 12.89
C LEU A 59 -13.57 -2.43 14.04
N ASP A 60 -12.58 -1.82 14.67
CA ASP A 60 -12.77 -0.82 15.72
C ASP A 60 -13.52 0.44 15.20
N PHE A 61 -13.58 0.64 13.89
CA PHE A 61 -14.26 1.76 13.21
C PHE A 61 -15.57 1.37 12.52
N LYS A 62 -16.07 0.15 12.76
CA LYS A 62 -17.25 -0.36 12.04
C LYS A 62 -18.46 0.55 12.11
N GLU A 63 -18.67 1.23 13.24
CA GLU A 63 -19.79 2.16 13.44
C GLU A 63 -19.68 3.45 12.61
N ASN A 64 -18.47 3.77 12.13
CA ASN A 64 -18.22 4.92 11.28
C ASN A 64 -18.26 4.58 9.78
N LYS A 65 -18.42 3.30 9.42
CA LYS A 65 -18.53 2.87 8.04
C LYS A 65 -19.92 3.19 7.49
N THR A 66 -19.95 3.96 6.40
CA THR A 66 -21.20 4.26 5.68
C THR A 66 -21.44 3.27 4.54
N SER A 67 -22.70 3.14 4.15
CA SER A 67 -23.12 2.38 2.95
C SER A 67 -23.07 3.22 1.68
N SER A 68 -23.00 4.54 1.81
CA SER A 68 -23.01 5.51 0.72
C SER A 68 -21.77 6.40 0.77
N ILE A 69 -21.23 6.75 -0.40
CA ILE A 69 -20.08 7.65 -0.53
C ILE A 69 -20.45 9.06 -0.06
N GLU A 70 -21.65 9.52 -0.35
CA GLU A 70 -22.14 10.86 -0.06
C GLU A 70 -22.10 11.15 1.44
N GLU A 71 -22.47 10.17 2.28
CA GLU A 71 -22.50 10.28 3.75
C GLU A 71 -21.11 10.23 4.39
N SER A 72 -20.09 9.87 3.62
CA SER A 72 -18.73 9.72 4.13
C SER A 72 -17.98 11.05 4.18
N SER A 73 -17.12 11.21 5.18
CA SER A 73 -16.19 12.34 5.29
C SER A 73 -14.88 12.05 4.52
N TYR A 74 -14.52 10.80 4.33
CA TYR A 74 -13.35 10.36 3.60
C TYR A 74 -13.55 8.96 3.01
N LEU A 75 -12.65 8.56 2.10
CA LEU A 75 -12.64 7.26 1.46
C LEU A 75 -11.49 6.42 2.06
N LEU A 76 -11.77 5.18 2.45
CA LEU A 76 -10.75 4.23 2.91
C LEU A 76 -10.58 3.16 1.84
N CYS A 77 -9.48 3.22 1.10
CA CYS A 77 -9.18 2.30 0.01
C CYS A 77 -8.16 1.24 0.45
N THR A 78 -8.61 -0.01 0.56
CA THR A 78 -7.78 -1.18 0.89
C THR A 78 -7.53 -2.08 -0.32
N GLY A 79 -8.31 -1.93 -1.39
CA GLY A 79 -8.26 -2.76 -2.60
C GLY A 79 -9.40 -2.45 -3.56
N LEU A 80 -9.66 -3.39 -4.45
CA LEU A 80 -10.80 -3.37 -5.35
C LEU A 80 -11.93 -4.24 -4.80
N PHE A 81 -13.17 -3.97 -5.20
CA PHE A 81 -14.29 -4.85 -4.92
C PHE A 81 -14.14 -6.18 -5.68
N GLU A 82 -14.52 -7.29 -5.05
CA GLU A 82 -14.36 -8.63 -5.63
C GLU A 82 -15.03 -8.78 -7.01
N LYS A 83 -16.20 -8.14 -7.20
CA LYS A 83 -16.95 -8.19 -8.48
C LYS A 83 -16.40 -7.24 -9.55
N GLN A 84 -15.58 -6.26 -9.19
CA GLN A 84 -14.97 -5.26 -10.06
C GLN A 84 -13.45 -5.23 -9.91
N SER A 85 -12.84 -6.38 -9.74
CA SER A 85 -11.40 -6.53 -9.45
C SER A 85 -10.48 -6.12 -10.61
N GLU A 86 -11.01 -5.99 -11.82
CA GLU A 86 -10.24 -5.64 -13.03
C GLU A 86 -10.80 -4.40 -13.76
N ASP A 87 -11.94 -3.85 -13.32
CA ASP A 87 -12.62 -2.74 -13.99
C ASP A 87 -12.31 -1.38 -13.37
N LEU A 88 -11.24 -0.75 -13.82
CA LEU A 88 -10.86 0.59 -13.35
C LEU A 88 -11.81 1.70 -13.84
N ASN A 89 -12.56 1.50 -14.91
CA ASN A 89 -13.57 2.47 -15.35
C ASN A 89 -14.75 2.53 -14.38
N TYR A 90 -15.12 1.39 -13.79
CA TYR A 90 -16.10 1.38 -12.72
C TYR A 90 -15.73 2.34 -11.59
N TYR A 91 -14.47 2.32 -11.13
CA TYR A 91 -14.00 3.21 -10.05
C TYR A 91 -13.95 4.66 -10.47
N LYS A 92 -13.63 4.95 -11.73
CA LYS A 92 -13.66 6.31 -12.27
C LYS A 92 -15.08 6.88 -12.19
N GLU A 93 -16.08 6.13 -12.63
CA GLU A 93 -17.48 6.56 -12.56
C GLU A 93 -17.98 6.68 -11.11
N LEU A 94 -17.67 5.70 -10.27
CA LEU A 94 -18.06 5.68 -8.86
C LEU A 94 -17.53 6.89 -8.07
N LEU A 95 -16.31 7.36 -8.40
CA LEU A 95 -15.59 8.35 -7.60
C LEU A 95 -15.66 9.77 -8.16
N LYS A 96 -16.18 9.98 -9.36
CA LYS A 96 -16.16 11.28 -10.06
C LYS A 96 -16.80 12.43 -9.26
N GLU A 97 -17.89 12.17 -8.54
CA GLU A 97 -18.58 13.17 -7.73
C GLU A 97 -17.98 13.33 -6.31
N SER A 98 -16.91 12.58 -6.01
CA SER A 98 -16.31 12.54 -4.68
C SER A 98 -14.87 13.00 -4.63
N ILE A 99 -14.40 13.69 -5.67
CA ILE A 99 -13.02 14.20 -5.80
C ILE A 99 -12.64 15.23 -4.72
N ASN A 100 -13.63 15.85 -4.09
CA ASN A 100 -13.45 16.79 -2.97
C ASN A 100 -13.15 16.08 -1.64
N LYS A 101 -13.39 14.76 -1.54
CA LYS A 101 -13.08 13.96 -0.36
C LYS A 101 -11.63 13.53 -0.37
N LYS A 102 -11.06 13.30 0.82
CA LYS A 102 -9.72 12.73 0.95
C LYS A 102 -9.80 11.21 0.86
N MET A 103 -8.92 10.59 0.09
CA MET A 103 -8.75 9.14 0.07
C MET A 103 -7.56 8.73 0.94
N ILE A 104 -7.76 7.73 1.80
CA ILE A 104 -6.71 7.04 2.55
C ILE A 104 -6.46 5.72 1.82
N CYS A 105 -5.29 5.58 1.19
CA CYS A 105 -4.89 4.37 0.47
C CYS A 105 -3.94 3.54 1.33
N THR A 106 -4.32 2.33 1.66
CA THR A 106 -3.57 1.46 2.58
C THR A 106 -2.57 0.53 1.90
N ASN A 107 -2.54 0.54 0.57
CA ASN A 107 -1.59 -0.21 -0.24
C ASN A 107 -1.28 0.56 -1.54
N PRO A 108 -0.11 1.21 -1.65
CA PRO A 108 0.26 1.98 -2.83
C PRO A 108 0.60 1.15 -4.07
N ASP A 109 0.77 -0.17 -3.94
CA ASP A 109 1.08 -1.03 -5.08
C ASP A 109 -0.04 -0.93 -6.13
N LEU A 110 0.36 -0.81 -7.39
CA LEU A 110 -0.58 -0.79 -8.51
C LEU A 110 -1.02 -2.21 -8.86
N LEU A 111 -0.07 -3.14 -8.81
CA LEU A 111 -0.23 -4.54 -9.20
C LEU A 111 0.46 -5.44 -8.18
N VAL A 112 -0.03 -6.66 -8.05
CA VAL A 112 0.61 -7.74 -7.29
C VAL A 112 0.56 -9.04 -8.08
N ASP A 113 1.64 -9.79 -8.04
CA ASP A 113 1.68 -11.15 -8.58
C ASP A 113 1.14 -12.12 -7.52
N LYS A 114 0.16 -12.94 -7.90
CA LYS A 114 -0.50 -13.92 -7.05
C LYS A 114 -0.57 -15.26 -7.78
N GLY A 115 0.45 -16.06 -7.57
CA GLY A 115 0.71 -17.22 -8.39
C GLY A 115 0.99 -16.79 -9.83
N ASP A 116 0.26 -17.37 -10.80
CA ASP A 116 0.40 -17.06 -12.23
C ASP A 116 -0.46 -15.87 -12.70
N LYS A 117 -1.19 -15.22 -11.77
CA LYS A 117 -2.05 -14.08 -12.08
C LYS A 117 -1.50 -12.79 -11.53
N ARG A 118 -1.64 -11.73 -12.32
CA ARG A 118 -1.37 -10.35 -11.90
C ARG A 118 -2.70 -9.67 -11.58
N GLU A 119 -2.83 -9.17 -10.36
CA GLU A 119 -4.05 -8.53 -9.85
C GLU A 119 -3.80 -7.05 -9.57
N LEU A 120 -4.84 -6.22 -9.80
CA LEU A 120 -4.83 -4.81 -9.44
C LEU A 120 -4.91 -4.63 -7.91
N CYS A 121 -4.22 -3.60 -7.40
CA CYS A 121 -4.21 -3.24 -5.99
C CYS A 121 -4.86 -1.88 -5.73
N ALA A 122 -5.01 -1.50 -4.46
CA ALA A 122 -5.60 -0.24 -4.02
C ALA A 122 -4.94 0.98 -4.66
N GLY A 123 -3.62 0.95 -4.89
CA GLY A 123 -2.87 2.00 -5.57
C GLY A 123 -3.40 2.31 -6.97
N SER A 124 -3.92 1.32 -7.71
CA SER A 124 -4.51 1.56 -9.03
C SER A 124 -5.78 2.40 -8.96
N VAL A 125 -6.64 2.18 -7.96
CA VAL A 125 -7.84 2.99 -7.70
C VAL A 125 -7.44 4.39 -7.24
N ALA A 126 -6.47 4.48 -6.34
CA ALA A 126 -5.97 5.74 -5.80
C ALA A 126 -5.34 6.61 -6.90
N LEU A 127 -4.55 6.02 -7.81
CA LEU A 127 -3.95 6.73 -8.94
C LEU A 127 -5.00 7.31 -9.89
N ILE A 128 -6.09 6.57 -10.16
CA ILE A 128 -7.20 7.10 -10.97
C ILE A 128 -7.86 8.27 -10.26
N PHE A 129 -8.11 8.14 -8.96
CA PHE A 129 -8.70 9.21 -8.17
C PHE A 129 -7.84 10.50 -8.18
N GLU A 130 -6.51 10.38 -8.05
CA GLU A 130 -5.58 11.50 -8.20
C GLU A 130 -5.62 12.13 -9.61
N LYS A 131 -5.64 11.31 -10.67
CA LYS A 131 -5.75 11.81 -12.06
C LYS A 131 -7.04 12.57 -12.32
N MET A 132 -8.09 12.32 -11.55
CA MET A 132 -9.34 13.08 -11.61
C MET A 132 -9.31 14.37 -10.75
N GLY A 133 -8.21 14.64 -10.03
CA GLY A 133 -8.04 15.80 -9.15
C GLY A 133 -8.31 15.53 -7.67
N GLY A 134 -8.56 14.29 -7.28
CA GLY A 134 -8.75 13.89 -5.90
C GLY A 134 -7.45 13.92 -5.09
N LYS A 135 -7.56 14.06 -3.76
CA LYS A 135 -6.43 14.05 -2.83
C LYS A 135 -6.28 12.69 -2.17
N VAL A 136 -5.12 12.06 -2.32
CA VAL A 136 -4.80 10.76 -1.71
C VAL A 136 -3.71 10.92 -0.66
N LEU A 137 -3.88 10.23 0.47
CA LEU A 137 -2.82 9.98 1.44
C LEU A 137 -2.49 8.48 1.40
N TYR A 138 -1.28 8.17 1.00
CA TYR A 138 -0.80 6.81 0.83
C TYR A 138 -0.10 6.30 2.10
N PHE A 139 -0.35 5.02 2.43
CA PHE A 139 0.34 4.27 3.47
C PHE A 139 0.99 3.04 2.85
N GLY A 140 2.30 2.93 3.01
CA GLY A 140 3.13 1.88 2.42
C GLY A 140 4.30 2.45 1.63
N LYS A 141 5.24 1.60 1.24
CA LYS A 141 6.39 1.99 0.41
C LYS A 141 5.90 2.49 -0.96
N PRO A 142 6.45 3.56 -1.50
CA PRO A 142 7.67 4.30 -1.13
C PRO A 142 7.48 5.43 -0.11
N PHE A 143 6.28 5.59 0.48
CA PHE A 143 5.95 6.71 1.36
C PHE A 143 6.56 6.55 2.77
N PRO A 144 6.94 7.66 3.45
CA PRO A 144 7.75 7.62 4.66
C PRO A 144 7.05 7.02 5.89
N GLU A 145 5.73 6.99 5.92
CA GLU A 145 4.94 6.60 7.09
C GLU A 145 5.25 5.18 7.59
N VAL A 146 5.43 4.23 6.68
CA VAL A 146 5.74 2.84 7.04
C VAL A 146 7.19 2.70 7.54
N TYR A 147 8.11 3.47 6.97
CA TYR A 147 9.51 3.48 7.41
C TYR A 147 9.64 4.11 8.81
N ASN A 148 8.94 5.21 9.08
CA ASN A 148 8.92 5.87 10.39
C ASN A 148 8.41 4.98 11.51
N GLN A 149 7.53 4.02 11.20
CA GLN A 149 7.10 3.00 12.16
C GLN A 149 8.14 1.89 12.38
N ALA A 150 8.85 1.51 11.33
CA ALA A 150 9.78 0.38 11.36
C ALA A 150 11.16 0.77 11.92
N ILE A 151 11.56 2.02 11.72
CA ILE A 151 12.91 2.49 11.96
C ILE A 151 12.91 3.51 13.10
N ASN A 152 13.48 3.12 14.24
CA ASN A 152 13.82 4.07 15.29
C ASN A 152 15.14 4.75 14.91
N ASN A 153 15.05 5.96 14.36
CA ASN A 153 16.14 6.62 13.61
C ASN A 153 17.14 7.33 14.54
N GLU A 154 17.74 6.62 15.48
CA GLU A 154 18.79 7.12 16.36
C GLU A 154 20.19 7.10 15.68
N GLY A 155 20.31 7.74 14.51
CA GLY A 155 21.60 7.89 13.81
C GLY A 155 22.18 6.60 13.21
N LYS A 156 21.35 5.56 13.04
CA LYS A 156 21.77 4.29 12.44
C LYS A 156 21.76 4.37 10.92
N LYS A 157 22.72 3.69 10.27
CA LYS A 157 22.66 3.44 8.84
C LYS A 157 21.57 2.43 8.55
N VAL A 158 20.75 2.70 7.53
CA VAL A 158 19.65 1.86 7.09
C VAL A 158 19.95 1.31 5.71
N LEU A 159 19.82 0.00 5.53
CA LEU A 159 19.84 -0.66 4.23
C LEU A 159 18.42 -1.20 3.93
N SER A 160 17.81 -0.69 2.88
CA SER A 160 16.56 -1.23 2.32
C SER A 160 16.86 -2.35 1.34
N ILE A 161 16.24 -3.51 1.52
CA ILE A 161 16.39 -4.67 0.62
C ILE A 161 15.01 -5.00 0.06
N GLY A 162 14.87 -5.02 -1.27
CA GLY A 162 13.61 -5.35 -1.90
C GLY A 162 13.74 -5.62 -3.39
N ASP A 163 12.64 -5.98 -4.04
CA ASP A 163 12.61 -6.39 -5.44
C ASP A 163 11.82 -5.43 -6.34
N ASN A 164 11.21 -4.39 -5.76
CA ASN A 164 10.38 -3.45 -6.49
C ASN A 164 11.01 -2.06 -6.50
N LEU A 165 11.43 -1.62 -7.71
CA LEU A 165 12.03 -0.29 -7.92
C LEU A 165 11.07 0.85 -7.55
N ASN A 166 9.77 0.71 -7.80
CA ASN A 166 8.77 1.74 -7.48
C ASN A 166 8.48 1.90 -5.99
N THR A 167 8.75 0.91 -5.18
CA THR A 167 8.40 0.90 -3.75
C THR A 167 9.61 0.78 -2.86
N ASP A 168 10.36 -0.33 -2.94
CA ASP A 168 11.48 -0.59 -2.04
C ASP A 168 12.65 0.36 -2.28
N ILE A 169 13.10 0.45 -3.53
CA ILE A 169 14.27 1.25 -3.89
C ILE A 169 13.92 2.74 -3.91
N LYS A 170 12.81 3.10 -4.54
CA LYS A 170 12.33 4.50 -4.55
C LYS A 170 12.11 5.04 -3.13
N GLY A 171 11.53 4.23 -2.26
CA GLY A 171 11.33 4.61 -0.86
C GLY A 171 12.64 4.82 -0.09
N ALA A 172 13.64 3.95 -0.31
CA ALA A 172 14.97 4.12 0.24
C ALA A 172 15.63 5.41 -0.26
N ASN A 173 15.57 5.66 -1.57
CA ASN A 173 16.16 6.87 -2.18
C ASN A 173 15.50 8.16 -1.65
N LEU A 174 14.17 8.20 -1.51
CA LEU A 174 13.44 9.34 -0.96
C LEU A 174 13.85 9.67 0.49
N LEU A 175 14.31 8.67 1.25
CA LEU A 175 14.72 8.80 2.64
C LEU A 175 16.25 8.86 2.82
N ASN A 176 17.01 8.90 1.71
CA ASN A 176 18.47 8.85 1.71
C ASN A 176 19.02 7.61 2.45
N TYR A 177 18.40 6.46 2.29
CA TYR A 177 18.85 5.16 2.77
C TYR A 177 19.63 4.42 1.69
N ASP A 178 20.58 3.60 2.09
CA ASP A 178 21.20 2.63 1.18
C ASP A 178 20.17 1.64 0.69
N SER A 179 20.29 1.18 -0.57
CA SER A 179 19.34 0.24 -1.17
C SER A 179 20.04 -0.93 -1.86
N LEU A 180 19.39 -2.09 -1.84
CA LEU A 180 19.80 -3.31 -2.53
C LEU A 180 18.62 -3.91 -3.25
N ILE A 181 18.69 -3.97 -4.58
CA ILE A 181 17.66 -4.59 -5.43
C ILE A 181 17.86 -6.10 -5.53
N ILE A 182 16.78 -6.85 -5.33
CA ILE A 182 16.70 -8.28 -5.64
C ILE A 182 16.22 -8.42 -7.08
N SER A 183 17.16 -8.63 -7.99
CA SER A 183 16.92 -8.62 -9.44
C SER A 183 16.04 -9.76 -9.96
N ASN A 184 15.85 -10.83 -9.20
CA ASN A 184 15.01 -11.97 -9.55
C ASN A 184 13.56 -11.86 -9.02
N GLY A 185 13.06 -10.65 -8.80
CA GLY A 185 11.72 -10.36 -8.33
C GLY A 185 10.84 -9.69 -9.39
N VAL A 186 10.09 -8.66 -8.99
CA VAL A 186 9.07 -7.97 -9.80
C VAL A 186 9.59 -7.49 -11.16
N HIS A 187 10.85 -7.01 -11.24
CA HIS A 187 11.46 -6.48 -12.46
C HIS A 187 12.39 -7.46 -13.18
N LYS A 188 12.32 -8.77 -12.86
CA LYS A 188 13.21 -9.81 -13.40
C LYS A 188 13.34 -9.76 -14.90
N ASP A 189 12.22 -9.73 -15.62
CA ASP A 189 12.22 -9.81 -17.09
C ASP A 189 12.73 -8.52 -17.74
N GLU A 190 12.39 -7.36 -17.18
CA GLU A 190 12.91 -6.06 -17.61
C GLU A 190 14.42 -6.00 -17.41
N ILE A 191 14.90 -6.35 -16.21
CA ILE A 191 16.33 -6.34 -15.87
C ILE A 191 17.11 -7.30 -16.76
N LYS A 192 16.56 -8.49 -17.01
CA LYS A 192 17.20 -9.48 -17.92
C LYS A 192 17.30 -8.97 -19.36
N LYS A 193 16.30 -8.22 -19.83
CA LYS A 193 16.22 -7.70 -21.19
C LYS A 193 17.06 -6.44 -21.41
N GLU A 194 17.02 -5.51 -20.48
CA GLU A 194 17.51 -4.13 -20.64
C GLU A 194 18.73 -3.81 -19.77
N GLY A 195 19.00 -4.63 -18.76
CA GLY A 195 20.05 -4.37 -17.75
C GLY A 195 19.57 -3.48 -16.61
N ILE A 196 20.20 -3.66 -15.44
CA ILE A 196 19.78 -2.98 -14.22
C ILE A 196 19.89 -1.44 -14.32
N ASP A 197 20.95 -0.94 -14.93
CA ASP A 197 21.18 0.52 -15.04
C ASP A 197 20.12 1.23 -15.87
N VAL A 198 19.66 0.59 -16.96
CA VAL A 198 18.60 1.13 -17.82
C VAL A 198 17.26 1.12 -17.09
N VAL A 199 16.95 -0.01 -16.43
CA VAL A 199 15.70 -0.17 -15.70
C VAL A 199 15.65 0.78 -14.50
N SER A 200 16.74 0.94 -13.74
CA SER A 200 16.79 1.89 -12.62
C SER A 200 16.52 3.33 -13.07
N LYS A 201 17.13 3.76 -14.18
CA LYS A 201 16.86 5.10 -14.76
C LYS A 201 15.40 5.29 -15.16
N LYS A 202 14.78 4.28 -15.75
CA LYS A 202 13.37 4.28 -16.15
C LYS A 202 12.42 4.51 -14.95
N TYR A 203 12.79 3.98 -13.78
CA TYR A 203 12.05 4.12 -12.53
C TYR A 203 12.55 5.27 -11.63
N GLU A 204 13.48 6.09 -12.12
CA GLU A 204 14.06 7.22 -11.39
C GLU A 204 14.65 6.79 -10.03
N THR A 205 15.41 5.68 -10.02
CA THR A 205 16.07 5.13 -8.82
C THR A 205 17.57 5.03 -9.01
N VAL A 206 18.31 5.04 -7.90
CA VAL A 206 19.77 4.90 -7.81
C VAL A 206 20.16 3.78 -6.87
#